data_aaa2ddb713589aefe7afa6f39caa56fd
#
_entry.id   aaa2ddb713589aefe7afa6f39caa56fd
#
_cell.length_a   1.000
_cell.length_b   1.000
_cell.length_c   1.000
_cell.angle_alpha   90.00
_cell.angle_beta   90.00
_cell.angle_gamma   90.00
#
_symmetry.space_group_name_H-M   'P 1'
#
loop_
_entity.id
_entity.type
_entity.pdbx_description
1 polymer ?
#
loop_
_entity_poly.entity_id
_entity_poly.type
_entity_poly.pdbx_seq_one_letter_code
_entity_poly.pdbx_strand_id
1 'polypeptide(L)'
;MLFRTHVLVEMTSSSVVLGAAQIREKFEKEIERVGLSQEIRVLDTGSFGAGLPSPFVVIFPDNVVYAPIKLDQVKTIVEDHLLKGRPVKDFMYSGRTETAPQHFQPLSPLAQEKRVVLRNSGYIDPTNIDDYIARDGYMALGNVLSGSPEEAIQIVKNSGLLGRGGAGYPTGLKWEYTLKAQGDEKYIVCNADEGEPGTFKDRLILEGDPHSILEAMAIAGYAVGAHQGYIYVRGEYPESIRHLEIAISQALDYGLLGDNILNSGFSFRIGIRKGAGAYICGEETALLESMEGGRGEPRIKPPYPLQKGLWGKPTVINNVETLANIPPIFLNGPEWFKNIGTPTCPGTKVFTLTGNVINLGLIEVPMGTTLRELVYQAGGGIKNGRGLKLVQTGGPSGGTMTPDLLDVPMAFDTLPRYQSALGSGALTVIDDTHCIVDIVKNFCEFFLHESCGKCTPCRIGNKRIVEMLERISWXXXXXQKNVLLWIGSSGSKPITPMLGLFPRGI
;
A
#
# COMPACT_ATOMS: atom_id res chain seq x y z
N MET A 1 16.67 26.44 14.90
CA MET A 1 17.27 27.20 13.77
C MET A 1 16.41 26.97 12.54
N LEU A 2 16.02 28.07 11.84
CA LEU A 2 15.19 27.95 10.63
C LEU A 2 16.08 27.85 9.41
N PHE A 3 15.94 26.77 8.65
CA PHE A 3 16.63 26.56 7.37
C PHE A 3 15.87 27.28 6.26
N ARG A 4 16.58 27.97 5.36
CA ARG A 4 15.94 28.64 4.22
C ARG A 4 15.53 27.66 3.12
N THR A 5 16.19 26.50 3.07
CA THR A 5 15.97 25.52 2.00
C THR A 5 16.02 24.11 2.57
N HIS A 6 15.11 23.26 2.12
CA HIS A 6 15.10 21.83 2.41
C HIS A 6 15.31 21.05 1.11
N VAL A 7 16.24 20.10 1.14
CA VAL A 7 16.53 19.17 0.05
C VAL A 7 15.94 17.81 0.48
N LEU A 8 14.81 17.43 -0.06
CA LEU A 8 14.14 16.17 0.26
C LEU A 8 14.61 15.10 -0.73
N VAL A 9 15.28 14.07 -0.25
CA VAL A 9 15.81 12.96 -1.06
C VAL A 9 14.91 11.74 -0.85
N GLU A 10 14.42 11.15 -1.95
CA GLU A 10 13.62 9.92 -1.85
C GLU A 10 14.45 8.79 -1.24
N MET A 11 13.99 8.27 -0.10
CA MET A 11 14.67 7.18 0.64
C MET A 11 13.69 6.03 0.89
N THR A 12 13.34 5.34 -0.19
CA THR A 12 12.54 4.12 -0.17
C THR A 12 13.44 2.92 -0.45
N SER A 13 12.98 1.72 -0.16
CA SER A 13 13.70 0.49 -0.50
C SER A 13 14.14 0.47 -1.97
N SER A 14 13.26 0.94 -2.88
CA SER A 14 13.55 0.97 -4.32
C SER A 14 14.63 2.00 -4.68
N SER A 15 14.53 3.21 -4.13
CA SER A 15 15.47 4.29 -4.46
C SER A 15 16.85 4.04 -3.87
N VAL A 16 16.93 3.39 -2.71
CA VAL A 16 18.21 3.02 -2.08
C VAL A 16 19.00 2.08 -2.99
N VAL A 17 18.33 1.10 -3.59
CA VAL A 17 18.97 0.17 -4.56
C VAL A 17 19.49 0.94 -5.79
N LEU A 18 18.84 2.06 -6.14
CA LEU A 18 19.22 2.92 -7.28
C LEU A 18 20.25 4.00 -6.89
N GLY A 19 20.75 4.00 -5.67
CA GLY A 19 21.83 4.89 -5.23
C GLY A 19 21.37 6.13 -4.46
N ALA A 20 20.15 6.16 -3.96
CA ALA A 20 19.62 7.35 -3.24
C ALA A 20 20.47 7.71 -2.00
N ALA A 21 20.95 6.69 -1.28
CA ALA A 21 21.80 6.92 -0.10
C ALA A 21 23.09 7.67 -0.46
N GLN A 22 23.74 7.29 -1.56
CA GLN A 22 24.95 7.97 -2.06
C GLN A 22 24.62 9.39 -2.53
N ILE A 23 23.46 9.60 -3.15
CA ILE A 23 22.99 10.92 -3.59
C ILE A 23 22.79 11.83 -2.38
N ARG A 24 22.12 11.31 -1.33
CA ARG A 24 21.91 12.03 -0.06
C ARG A 24 23.23 12.47 0.56
N GLU A 25 24.15 11.52 0.74
CA GLU A 25 25.48 11.79 1.30
C GLU A 25 26.25 12.82 0.47
N LYS A 26 26.13 12.73 -0.86
CA LYS A 26 26.79 13.68 -1.77
C LYS A 26 26.22 15.09 -1.62
N PHE A 27 24.88 15.22 -1.46
CA PHE A 27 24.28 16.55 -1.16
C PHE A 27 24.86 17.12 0.12
N GLU A 28 24.93 16.36 1.19
CA GLU A 28 25.46 16.81 2.48
C GLU A 28 26.90 17.33 2.33
N LYS A 29 27.77 16.54 1.67
CA LYS A 29 29.17 16.89 1.44
C LYS A 29 29.32 18.15 0.58
N GLU A 30 28.55 18.27 -0.48
CA GLU A 30 28.63 19.43 -1.38
C GLU A 30 28.08 20.69 -0.71
N ILE A 31 27.00 20.59 0.08
CA ILE A 31 26.43 21.69 0.86
C ILE A 31 27.45 22.18 1.90
N GLU A 32 28.12 21.26 2.59
CA GLU A 32 29.22 21.57 3.53
C GLU A 32 30.39 22.28 2.79
N ARG A 33 30.79 21.75 1.64
CA ARG A 33 31.88 22.28 0.83
C ARG A 33 31.67 23.74 0.43
N VAL A 34 30.40 24.12 0.15
CA VAL A 34 30.09 25.52 -0.24
C VAL A 34 29.67 26.38 0.95
N GLY A 35 29.74 25.85 2.18
CA GLY A 35 29.50 26.62 3.41
C GLY A 35 28.03 26.89 3.72
N LEU A 36 27.09 26.07 3.20
CA LEU A 36 25.66 26.29 3.36
C LEU A 36 24.99 25.38 4.42
N SER A 37 25.76 24.66 5.24
CA SER A 37 25.21 23.68 6.21
C SER A 37 24.31 24.30 7.28
N GLN A 38 24.42 25.62 7.54
CA GLN A 38 23.56 26.31 8.50
C GLN A 38 22.29 26.90 7.85
N GLU A 39 22.20 26.83 6.51
CA GLU A 39 21.08 27.41 5.76
C GLU A 39 20.23 26.34 5.07
N ILE A 40 20.81 25.20 4.76
CA ILE A 40 20.16 24.13 3.97
C ILE A 40 20.19 22.83 4.75
N ARG A 41 19.04 22.18 4.84
CA ARG A 41 18.89 20.88 5.49
C ARG A 41 18.56 19.81 4.45
N VAL A 42 19.28 18.68 4.49
CA VAL A 42 18.97 17.51 3.68
C VAL A 42 18.09 16.58 4.53
N LEU A 43 16.98 16.14 3.96
CA LEU A 43 15.97 15.31 4.65
C LEU A 43 15.63 14.09 3.80
N ASP A 44 15.29 13.02 4.46
CA ASP A 44 14.75 11.83 3.81
C ASP A 44 13.25 12.05 3.53
N THR A 45 12.70 11.41 2.49
CA THR A 45 11.26 11.45 2.24
C THR A 45 10.81 10.15 1.55
N GLY A 46 9.51 9.87 1.63
CA GLY A 46 8.88 8.73 0.97
C GLY A 46 8.61 8.98 -0.52
N SER A 47 8.02 8.00 -1.18
CA SER A 47 7.70 8.08 -2.60
C SER A 47 6.52 9.02 -2.86
N PHE A 48 6.61 9.81 -3.94
CA PHE A 48 5.48 10.63 -4.41
C PHE A 48 4.44 9.83 -5.20
N GLY A 49 4.73 8.59 -5.60
CA GLY A 49 3.76 7.77 -6.32
C GLY A 49 4.10 7.55 -7.79
N ALA A 50 3.07 7.20 -8.58
CA ALA A 50 3.26 6.81 -9.97
C ALA A 50 3.70 7.98 -10.86
N GLY A 51 4.57 7.67 -11.80
CA GLY A 51 4.98 8.60 -12.85
C GLY A 51 6.25 9.39 -12.55
N LEU A 52 6.68 9.48 -11.30
CA LEU A 52 7.93 10.17 -10.97
C LEU A 52 9.09 9.16 -10.97
N PRO A 53 10.07 9.32 -11.87
CA PRO A 53 11.20 8.38 -11.89
C PRO A 53 12.04 8.45 -10.61
N SER A 54 12.39 7.29 -10.09
CA SER A 54 13.22 7.16 -8.88
C SER A 54 14.70 6.99 -9.27
N PRO A 55 15.67 7.47 -8.47
CA PRO A 55 15.47 8.34 -7.31
C PRO A 55 15.19 9.80 -7.71
N PHE A 56 14.49 10.52 -6.83
CA PHE A 56 14.22 11.93 -7.06
C PHE A 56 14.65 12.79 -5.87
N VAL A 57 14.77 14.09 -6.14
CA VAL A 57 15.05 15.11 -5.11
C VAL A 57 14.10 16.28 -5.32
N VAL A 58 13.53 16.79 -4.23
CA VAL A 58 12.70 18.01 -4.24
C VAL A 58 13.39 19.09 -3.43
N ILE A 59 13.45 20.31 -4.00
CA ILE A 59 14.03 21.48 -3.34
C ILE A 59 12.88 22.42 -2.93
N PHE A 60 12.70 22.63 -1.60
CA PHE A 60 11.75 23.60 -1.06
C PHE A 60 12.48 24.83 -0.53
N PRO A 61 11.92 26.06 -0.64
CA PRO A 61 10.54 26.37 -1.08
C PRO A 61 10.37 26.56 -2.60
N ASP A 62 11.41 26.32 -3.37
CA ASP A 62 11.37 26.55 -4.82
C ASP A 62 10.45 25.60 -5.57
N ASN A 63 10.11 24.48 -4.91
CA ASN A 63 9.24 23.41 -5.45
C ASN A 63 9.80 22.82 -6.77
N VAL A 64 11.14 22.69 -6.84
CA VAL A 64 11.81 22.12 -8.02
C VAL A 64 12.07 20.65 -7.79
N VAL A 65 11.71 19.83 -8.77
CA VAL A 65 11.91 18.37 -8.76
C VAL A 65 12.99 17.98 -9.76
N TYR A 66 13.98 17.22 -9.30
CA TYR A 66 15.00 16.59 -10.14
C TYR A 66 14.75 15.08 -10.13
N ALA A 67 14.38 14.49 -11.30
CA ALA A 67 14.00 13.08 -11.42
C ALA A 67 14.15 12.56 -12.85
N PRO A 68 14.80 11.41 -13.11
CA PRO A 68 15.62 10.71 -12.13
C PRO A 68 16.94 11.47 -11.92
N ILE A 69 17.37 11.55 -10.66
CA ILE A 69 18.63 12.23 -10.34
C ILE A 69 19.80 11.26 -10.33
N LYS A 70 20.95 11.71 -10.81
CA LYS A 70 22.21 10.95 -10.84
C LYS A 70 23.23 11.58 -9.90
N LEU A 71 24.15 10.76 -9.40
CA LEU A 71 25.18 11.18 -8.44
C LEU A 71 26.07 12.31 -8.98
N ASP A 72 26.41 12.27 -10.27
CA ASP A 72 27.26 13.29 -10.92
C ASP A 72 26.58 14.65 -11.06
N GLN A 73 25.24 14.69 -11.03
CA GLN A 73 24.46 15.93 -11.15
C GLN A 73 24.43 16.75 -9.85
N VAL A 74 24.64 16.11 -8.70
CA VAL A 74 24.48 16.71 -7.37
C VAL A 74 25.34 17.98 -7.22
N LYS A 75 26.61 17.91 -7.61
CA LYS A 75 27.52 19.06 -7.50
C LYS A 75 26.97 20.28 -8.24
N THR A 76 26.52 20.09 -9.48
CA THR A 76 25.95 21.17 -10.30
C THR A 76 24.70 21.76 -9.66
N ILE A 77 23.82 20.90 -9.12
CA ILE A 77 22.61 21.37 -8.44
C ILE A 77 22.97 22.21 -7.20
N VAL A 78 23.97 21.79 -6.41
CA VAL A 78 24.39 22.55 -5.23
C VAL A 78 24.99 23.90 -5.64
N GLU A 79 25.87 23.92 -6.65
CA GLU A 79 26.56 25.16 -7.07
C GLU A 79 25.62 26.15 -7.79
N ASP A 80 24.73 25.66 -8.65
CA ASP A 80 23.88 26.56 -9.43
C ASP A 80 22.52 26.82 -8.76
N HIS A 81 21.85 25.78 -8.27
CA HIS A 81 20.53 25.98 -7.66
C HIS A 81 20.65 26.47 -6.21
N LEU A 82 21.36 25.72 -5.35
CA LEU A 82 21.34 26.02 -3.90
C LEU A 82 22.20 27.24 -3.53
N LEU A 83 23.36 27.42 -4.20
CA LEU A 83 24.26 28.55 -3.92
C LEU A 83 23.91 29.82 -4.72
N LYS A 84 23.59 29.69 -6.02
CA LYS A 84 23.36 30.85 -6.91
C LYS A 84 21.87 31.11 -7.18
N GLY A 85 20.95 30.28 -6.68
CA GLY A 85 19.49 30.45 -6.85
C GLY A 85 19.01 30.23 -8.29
N ARG A 86 19.71 29.39 -9.08
CA ARG A 86 19.39 29.14 -10.50
C ARG A 86 19.08 27.64 -10.70
N PRO A 87 17.82 27.22 -10.71
CA PRO A 87 17.48 25.83 -10.99
C PRO A 87 18.10 25.32 -12.30
N VAL A 88 18.63 24.09 -12.27
CA VAL A 88 19.32 23.48 -13.42
C VAL A 88 18.27 22.83 -14.32
N LYS A 89 17.80 23.60 -15.31
CA LYS A 89 16.67 23.21 -16.17
C LYS A 89 16.84 21.85 -16.84
N ASP A 90 18.07 21.51 -17.26
CA ASP A 90 18.36 20.28 -17.97
C ASP A 90 18.18 19.01 -17.07
N PHE A 91 18.16 19.18 -15.74
CA PHE A 91 18.00 18.09 -14.79
C PHE A 91 16.60 18.07 -14.18
N MET A 92 15.80 19.13 -14.41
CA MET A 92 14.45 19.22 -13.86
C MET A 92 13.53 18.19 -14.49
N TYR A 93 12.65 17.63 -13.68
CA TYR A 93 11.59 16.77 -14.18
C TYR A 93 10.61 17.60 -15.00
N SER A 94 10.53 17.31 -16.28
CA SER A 94 9.72 18.08 -17.21
C SER A 94 8.30 17.54 -17.40
N GLY A 95 7.87 16.55 -16.66
CA GLY A 95 6.50 16.01 -16.74
C GLY A 95 5.86 16.08 -18.14
N ARG A 96 4.75 15.42 -18.36
CA ARG A 96 4.14 15.35 -19.70
C ARG A 96 3.27 16.56 -20.10
N THR A 97 3.26 17.64 -19.31
CA THR A 97 2.50 18.85 -19.68
C THR A 97 3.44 19.96 -20.07
N GLU A 98 3.19 20.54 -21.25
CA GLU A 98 3.99 21.64 -21.82
C GLU A 98 3.91 22.92 -20.97
N THR A 99 3.05 22.96 -19.98
CA THR A 99 2.96 24.02 -18.99
C THR A 99 3.49 23.51 -17.67
N ALA A 100 4.78 23.73 -17.40
CA ALA A 100 5.34 23.45 -16.09
C ALA A 100 4.59 24.29 -15.05
N PRO A 101 3.96 23.70 -14.04
CA PRO A 101 3.39 24.50 -12.96
C PRO A 101 4.53 25.22 -12.24
N GLN A 102 4.39 26.53 -12.04
CA GLN A 102 5.37 27.32 -11.27
C GLN A 102 5.35 26.95 -9.79
N HIS A 103 4.45 26.05 -9.39
CA HIS A 103 4.35 25.57 -8.03
C HIS A 103 4.15 24.05 -8.05
N PHE A 104 4.91 23.35 -7.21
CA PHE A 104 4.81 21.93 -7.06
C PHE A 104 3.38 21.56 -6.60
N GLN A 105 2.60 21.08 -7.55
CA GLN A 105 1.39 20.32 -7.21
C GLN A 105 1.76 18.85 -7.32
N PRO A 106 1.17 17.98 -6.51
CA PRO A 106 1.44 16.56 -6.64
C PRO A 106 1.36 16.18 -8.11
N LEU A 107 2.42 15.55 -8.61
CA LEU A 107 2.55 15.19 -10.02
C LEU A 107 1.60 14.03 -10.33
N SER A 108 0.30 14.25 -10.11
CA SER A 108 -0.69 13.27 -10.50
C SER A 108 -1.07 13.47 -11.94
N PRO A 109 -0.95 12.44 -12.76
CA PRO A 109 -1.52 12.47 -14.11
C PRO A 109 -3.05 12.42 -14.10
N LEU A 110 -3.67 12.22 -12.92
CA LEU A 110 -5.12 12.21 -12.77
C LEU A 110 -5.59 13.47 -12.04
N ALA A 111 -6.49 14.22 -12.67
CA ALA A 111 -7.16 15.35 -12.04
C ALA A 111 -7.95 14.95 -10.77
N GLN A 112 -8.23 13.67 -10.63
CA GLN A 112 -9.01 13.12 -9.51
C GLN A 112 -8.15 12.51 -8.40
N GLU A 113 -6.81 12.58 -8.48
CA GLU A 113 -5.98 12.07 -7.39
C GLU A 113 -6.36 12.78 -6.10
N LYS A 114 -6.60 12.00 -5.05
CA LYS A 114 -6.93 12.54 -3.74
C LYS A 114 -6.16 11.76 -2.69
N ARG A 115 -5.22 12.41 -2.04
CA ARG A 115 -4.33 11.77 -1.07
C ARG A 115 -4.90 11.88 0.35
N VAL A 116 -5.43 10.79 0.84
CA VAL A 116 -5.87 10.59 2.23
C VAL A 116 -4.82 9.78 2.96
N VAL A 117 -4.49 8.63 2.42
CA VAL A 117 -3.48 7.70 2.96
C VAL A 117 -2.07 8.22 2.69
N LEU A 118 -1.82 8.67 1.46
CA LEU A 118 -0.50 9.13 1.02
C LEU A 118 -0.29 10.64 1.24
N ARG A 119 -1.08 11.27 2.11
CA ARG A 119 -1.08 12.74 2.36
C ARG A 119 0.28 13.29 2.77
N ASN A 120 1.07 12.51 3.47
CA ASN A 120 2.38 12.90 3.97
C ASN A 120 3.55 12.38 3.13
N SER A 121 3.30 11.37 2.29
CA SER A 121 4.36 10.73 1.48
C SER A 121 4.97 11.74 0.50
N GLY A 122 6.28 11.93 0.60
CA GLY A 122 7.00 12.91 -0.21
C GLY A 122 7.13 14.29 0.44
N TYR A 123 6.43 14.54 1.56
CA TYR A 123 6.38 15.86 2.20
C TYR A 123 7.02 15.91 3.58
N ILE A 124 7.18 14.78 4.24
CA ILE A 124 7.78 14.71 5.58
C ILE A 124 9.01 13.82 5.54
N ASP A 125 9.87 13.99 6.55
CA ASP A 125 10.93 13.03 6.87
C ASP A 125 10.29 11.93 7.74
N PRO A 126 10.13 10.69 7.25
CA PRO A 126 9.48 9.63 8.03
C PRO A 126 10.26 9.22 9.29
N THR A 127 11.52 9.67 9.41
CA THR A 127 12.37 9.40 10.58
C THR A 127 12.32 10.55 11.60
N ASN A 128 11.43 11.53 11.42
CA ASN A 128 11.33 12.71 12.30
C ASN A 128 9.88 12.95 12.71
N ILE A 129 9.58 12.66 13.97
CA ILE A 129 8.23 12.82 14.54
C ILE A 129 7.73 14.28 14.46
N ASP A 130 8.64 15.28 14.55
CA ASP A 130 8.24 16.70 14.51
C ASP A 130 7.60 17.06 13.18
N ASP A 131 8.06 16.45 12.07
CA ASP A 131 7.47 16.67 10.75
C ASP A 131 6.01 16.14 10.71
N TYR A 132 5.79 14.96 11.32
CA TYR A 132 4.44 14.37 11.40
C TYR A 132 3.52 15.24 12.28
N ILE A 133 4.02 15.69 13.45
CA ILE A 133 3.26 16.57 14.38
C ILE A 133 2.92 17.89 13.67
N ALA A 134 3.86 18.46 12.91
CA ALA A 134 3.63 19.72 12.18
C ALA A 134 2.52 19.62 11.13
N ARG A 135 2.10 18.39 10.78
CA ARG A 135 1.00 18.12 9.85
C ARG A 135 -0.20 17.48 10.57
N ASP A 136 -0.47 17.98 11.77
CA ASP A 136 -1.58 17.57 12.62
C ASP A 136 -1.47 16.12 13.14
N GLY A 137 -0.26 15.56 13.13
CA GLY A 137 -0.01 14.23 13.66
C GLY A 137 -0.33 14.13 15.15
N TYR A 138 -0.92 13.02 15.55
CA TYR A 138 -1.37 12.71 16.92
C TYR A 138 -2.49 13.61 17.44
N MET A 139 -2.98 14.58 16.67
CA MET A 139 -4.17 15.36 17.05
C MET A 139 -5.43 14.49 17.06
N ALA A 140 -5.53 13.55 16.13
CA ALA A 140 -6.66 12.61 16.10
C ALA A 140 -6.68 11.76 17.39
N LEU A 141 -5.52 11.27 17.80
CA LEU A 141 -5.41 10.52 19.07
C LEU A 141 -5.82 11.38 20.26
N GLY A 142 -5.34 12.64 20.35
CA GLY A 142 -5.73 13.56 21.40
C GLY A 142 -7.24 13.78 21.48
N ASN A 143 -7.87 13.96 20.31
CA ASN A 143 -9.32 14.12 20.23
C ASN A 143 -10.06 12.86 20.72
N VAL A 144 -9.60 11.70 20.31
CA VAL A 144 -10.20 10.41 20.69
C VAL A 144 -10.11 10.18 22.20
N LEU A 145 -8.96 10.48 22.80
CA LEU A 145 -8.74 10.28 24.24
C LEU A 145 -9.58 11.23 25.10
N SER A 146 -10.16 12.29 24.52
CA SER A 146 -11.08 13.20 25.20
C SER A 146 -12.54 12.73 25.16
N GLY A 147 -12.84 11.71 24.36
CA GLY A 147 -14.19 11.12 24.21
C GLY A 147 -14.27 9.72 24.79
N SER A 148 -15.25 8.95 24.33
CA SER A 148 -15.44 7.56 24.78
C SER A 148 -15.05 6.56 23.69
N PRO A 149 -14.71 5.31 24.07
CA PRO A 149 -14.47 4.23 23.10
C PRO A 149 -15.64 4.02 22.12
N GLU A 150 -16.86 4.10 22.61
CA GLU A 150 -18.07 3.90 21.79
C GLU A 150 -18.22 5.00 20.74
N GLU A 151 -17.92 6.24 21.13
CA GLU A 151 -17.92 7.38 20.20
C GLU A 151 -16.87 7.17 19.10
N ALA A 152 -15.68 6.74 19.47
CA ALA A 152 -14.61 6.44 18.49
C ALA A 152 -15.06 5.39 17.48
N ILE A 153 -15.68 4.30 17.96
CA ILE A 153 -16.22 3.25 17.07
C ILE A 153 -17.32 3.81 16.17
N GLN A 154 -18.21 4.64 16.72
CA GLN A 154 -19.32 5.20 15.94
C GLN A 154 -18.82 6.10 14.81
N ILE A 155 -17.74 6.88 15.04
CA ILE A 155 -17.09 7.71 14.01
C ILE A 155 -16.60 6.81 12.85
N VAL A 156 -15.90 5.71 13.17
CA VAL A 156 -15.39 4.79 12.14
C VAL A 156 -16.55 4.09 11.41
N LYS A 157 -17.62 3.72 12.11
CA LYS A 157 -18.83 3.14 11.50
C LYS A 157 -19.48 4.14 10.53
N ASN A 158 -19.67 5.37 11.00
CA ASN A 158 -20.35 6.41 10.21
C ASN A 158 -19.52 6.80 8.96
N SER A 159 -18.19 6.69 9.00
CA SER A 159 -17.33 6.94 7.83
C SER A 159 -17.55 5.91 6.73
N GLY A 160 -18.04 4.72 7.08
CA GLY A 160 -18.21 3.61 6.12
C GLY A 160 -16.90 2.98 5.69
N LEU A 161 -15.81 3.19 6.41
CA LEU A 161 -14.49 2.65 6.03
C LEU A 161 -14.52 1.13 5.92
N LEU A 162 -14.27 0.63 4.71
CA LEU A 162 -14.09 -0.80 4.43
C LEU A 162 -12.59 -1.14 4.52
N GLY A 163 -12.28 -2.35 4.94
CA GLY A 163 -10.91 -2.83 4.99
C GLY A 163 -10.23 -2.76 3.63
N ARG A 164 -8.97 -2.33 3.61
CA ARG A 164 -8.16 -2.11 2.39
C ARG A 164 -7.17 -3.25 2.10
N GLY A 165 -7.20 -4.31 2.92
CA GLY A 165 -6.32 -5.47 2.74
C GLY A 165 -6.78 -6.50 1.70
N GLY A 166 -8.01 -6.34 1.18
CA GLY A 166 -8.52 -7.21 0.12
C GLY A 166 -9.99 -7.61 0.27
N ALA A 167 -10.45 -7.90 1.48
CA ALA A 167 -11.80 -8.44 1.73
C ALA A 167 -12.91 -7.37 1.82
N GLY A 168 -12.56 -6.11 2.05
CA GLY A 168 -13.56 -5.04 2.14
C GLY A 168 -14.49 -5.13 3.36
N TYR A 169 -14.09 -5.78 4.45
CA TYR A 169 -14.95 -5.92 5.63
C TYR A 169 -15.08 -4.57 6.37
N PRO A 170 -16.29 -4.18 6.84
CA PRO A 170 -16.46 -2.88 7.52
C PRO A 170 -15.62 -2.77 8.80
N THR A 171 -14.72 -1.81 8.84
CA THR A 171 -13.73 -1.65 9.91
C THR A 171 -14.39 -1.37 11.27
N GLY A 172 -15.37 -0.45 11.29
CA GLY A 172 -16.07 -0.10 12.52
C GLY A 172 -16.85 -1.25 13.14
N LEU A 173 -17.42 -2.16 12.32
CA LEU A 173 -18.09 -3.35 12.84
C LEU A 173 -17.09 -4.32 13.48
N LYS A 174 -15.90 -4.48 12.87
CA LYS A 174 -14.83 -5.31 13.43
C LYS A 174 -14.45 -4.79 14.83
N TRP A 175 -14.27 -3.48 14.98
CA TRP A 175 -13.95 -2.83 16.26
C TRP A 175 -15.07 -3.01 17.28
N GLU A 176 -16.33 -2.79 16.87
CA GLU A 176 -17.51 -2.94 17.75
C GLU A 176 -17.62 -4.35 18.32
N TYR A 177 -17.47 -5.37 17.47
CA TYR A 177 -17.52 -6.76 17.93
C TYR A 177 -16.38 -7.07 18.91
N THR A 178 -15.19 -6.53 18.68
CA THR A 178 -14.05 -6.74 19.58
C THR A 178 -14.25 -6.00 20.91
N LEU A 179 -14.81 -4.80 20.89
CA LEU A 179 -15.15 -4.09 22.15
C LEU A 179 -16.08 -4.93 23.01
N LYS A 180 -17.12 -5.51 22.40
CA LYS A 180 -18.13 -6.32 23.09
C LYS A 180 -17.65 -7.73 23.46
N ALA A 181 -16.55 -8.21 22.88
CA ALA A 181 -16.02 -9.55 23.16
C ALA A 181 -15.53 -9.66 24.60
N GLN A 182 -15.85 -10.77 25.24
CA GLN A 182 -15.40 -11.08 26.60
C GLN A 182 -13.92 -11.46 26.61
N GLY A 183 -13.16 -10.93 27.53
CA GLY A 183 -11.73 -11.23 27.67
C GLY A 183 -11.06 -10.27 28.64
N ASP A 184 -10.06 -10.79 29.31
CA ASP A 184 -9.23 -10.04 30.25
C ASP A 184 -8.22 -9.15 29.55
N GLU A 185 -7.93 -9.45 28.29
CA GLU A 185 -6.94 -8.77 27.48
C GLU A 185 -7.41 -8.77 26.02
N LYS A 186 -7.04 -7.75 25.27
CA LYS A 186 -7.34 -7.63 23.83
C LYS A 186 -6.11 -7.13 23.10
N TYR A 187 -6.02 -7.43 21.79
CA TYR A 187 -4.87 -7.06 20.99
C TYR A 187 -5.28 -6.31 19.71
N ILE A 188 -4.40 -5.40 19.29
CA ILE A 188 -4.47 -4.77 17.96
C ILE A 188 -3.31 -5.32 17.13
N VAL A 189 -3.60 -5.83 15.94
CA VAL A 189 -2.55 -6.31 15.03
C VAL A 189 -2.66 -5.55 13.71
N CYS A 190 -1.59 -4.88 13.33
CA CYS A 190 -1.41 -4.32 12.01
C CYS A 190 -0.87 -5.41 11.10
N ASN A 191 -1.65 -5.80 10.09
CA ASN A 191 -1.24 -6.78 9.08
C ASN A 191 -0.47 -6.04 7.99
N ALA A 192 0.85 -6.13 8.03
CA ALA A 192 1.79 -5.61 7.05
C ALA A 192 2.50 -6.75 6.30
N ASP A 193 1.85 -7.93 6.22
CA ASP A 193 2.34 -9.06 5.43
C ASP A 193 1.81 -8.92 4.00
N GLU A 194 2.44 -8.05 3.23
CA GLU A 194 2.06 -7.72 1.87
C GLU A 194 2.73 -8.67 0.89
N GLY A 195 2.12 -9.83 0.69
CA GLY A 195 2.69 -10.92 -0.12
C GLY A 195 2.10 -11.05 -1.53
N GLU A 196 1.06 -10.29 -1.88
CA GLU A 196 0.40 -10.40 -3.19
C GLU A 196 1.30 -9.84 -4.30
N PRO A 197 1.65 -10.63 -5.34
CA PRO A 197 2.47 -10.14 -6.45
C PRO A 197 1.86 -8.89 -7.10
N GLY A 198 2.71 -7.89 -7.33
CA GLY A 198 2.28 -6.61 -7.89
C GLY A 198 1.80 -5.61 -6.85
N THR A 199 1.80 -5.98 -5.55
CA THR A 199 1.38 -5.08 -4.47
C THR A 199 2.61 -4.62 -3.66
N PHE A 200 2.73 -3.32 -3.43
CA PHE A 200 3.81 -2.73 -2.61
C PHE A 200 3.36 -1.41 -1.96
N LYS A 201 2.06 -1.24 -1.75
CA LYS A 201 1.49 -0.02 -1.18
C LYS A 201 1.76 0.08 0.32
N ASP A 202 1.61 -1.03 1.05
CA ASP A 202 1.77 -1.06 2.51
C ASP A 202 3.23 -0.77 2.87
N ARG A 203 4.17 -1.33 2.10
CA ARG A 203 5.60 -1.02 2.24
C ARG A 203 5.85 0.48 2.11
N LEU A 204 5.35 1.12 1.05
CA LEU A 204 5.61 2.54 0.80
C LEU A 204 4.88 3.45 1.80
N ILE A 205 3.72 3.03 2.32
CA ILE A 205 3.05 3.75 3.41
C ILE A 205 3.94 3.72 4.67
N LEU A 206 4.45 2.55 5.04
CA LEU A 206 5.31 2.40 6.21
C LEU A 206 6.64 3.13 6.06
N GLU A 207 7.19 3.17 4.84
CA GLU A 207 8.44 3.89 4.56
C GLU A 207 8.24 5.41 4.53
N GLY A 208 7.03 5.88 4.18
CA GLY A 208 6.76 7.31 4.00
C GLY A 208 6.05 8.00 5.17
N ASP A 209 5.30 7.24 5.99
CA ASP A 209 4.51 7.84 7.09
C ASP A 209 4.22 6.79 8.17
N PRO A 210 5.27 6.29 8.88
CA PRO A 210 5.07 5.25 9.90
C PRO A 210 4.24 5.73 11.09
N HIS A 211 4.35 7.02 11.46
CA HIS A 211 3.63 7.59 12.61
C HIS A 211 2.11 7.53 12.44
N SER A 212 1.60 7.64 11.20
CA SER A 212 0.14 7.54 10.96
C SER A 212 -0.39 6.15 11.35
N ILE A 213 0.43 5.11 11.20
CA ILE A 213 0.05 3.74 11.58
C ILE A 213 0.08 3.60 13.11
N LEU A 214 1.10 4.16 13.78
CA LEU A 214 1.19 4.11 15.25
C LEU A 214 0.00 4.85 15.88
N GLU A 215 -0.32 6.04 15.39
CA GLU A 215 -1.47 6.83 15.84
C GLU A 215 -2.77 6.05 15.66
N ALA A 216 -2.97 5.47 14.47
CA ALA A 216 -4.17 4.68 14.15
C ALA A 216 -4.30 3.46 15.08
N MET A 217 -3.19 2.79 15.39
CA MET A 217 -3.19 1.63 16.27
C MET A 217 -3.53 2.02 17.71
N ALA A 218 -3.03 3.17 18.19
CA ALA A 218 -3.37 3.67 19.52
C ALA A 218 -4.85 4.04 19.60
N ILE A 219 -5.40 4.69 18.57
CA ILE A 219 -6.84 4.99 18.45
C ILE A 219 -7.66 3.69 18.50
N ALA A 220 -7.27 2.68 17.70
CA ALA A 220 -7.95 1.39 17.70
C ALA A 220 -7.85 0.70 19.07
N GLY A 221 -6.68 0.79 19.71
CA GLY A 221 -6.46 0.25 21.05
C GLY A 221 -7.42 0.85 22.08
N TYR A 222 -7.51 2.18 22.11
CA TYR A 222 -8.45 2.89 22.97
C TYR A 222 -9.89 2.45 22.70
N ALA A 223 -10.26 2.43 21.42
CA ALA A 223 -11.64 2.14 21.00
C ALA A 223 -12.11 0.73 21.42
N VAL A 224 -11.22 -0.26 21.43
CA VAL A 224 -11.62 -1.65 21.77
C VAL A 224 -11.21 -2.09 23.19
N GLY A 225 -10.47 -1.25 23.91
CA GLY A 225 -9.95 -1.55 25.24
C GLY A 225 -8.73 -2.46 25.21
N ALA A 226 -7.86 -2.30 24.22
CA ALA A 226 -6.58 -3.03 24.13
C ALA A 226 -5.43 -2.14 24.60
N HIS A 227 -4.45 -2.75 25.28
CA HIS A 227 -3.26 -2.04 25.77
C HIS A 227 -1.99 -2.44 25.05
N GLN A 228 -2.08 -3.43 24.15
CA GLN A 228 -0.93 -3.95 23.41
C GLN A 228 -1.27 -4.13 21.93
N GLY A 229 -0.41 -3.60 21.07
CA GLY A 229 -0.49 -3.81 19.63
C GLY A 229 0.77 -4.46 19.08
N TYR A 230 0.65 -5.06 17.90
CA TYR A 230 1.78 -5.62 17.17
C TYR A 230 1.66 -5.26 15.70
N ILE A 231 2.80 -4.95 15.07
CA ILE A 231 2.89 -4.80 13.61
C ILE A 231 3.58 -6.05 13.08
N TYR A 232 2.85 -6.86 12.34
CA TYR A 232 3.40 -8.04 11.68
C TYR A 232 3.84 -7.62 10.29
N VAL A 233 5.15 -7.55 10.08
CA VAL A 233 5.76 -7.00 8.86
C VAL A 233 6.71 -8.03 8.25
N ARG A 234 6.76 -8.09 6.92
CA ARG A 234 7.66 -8.99 6.18
C ARG A 234 9.12 -8.67 6.51
N GLY A 235 9.92 -9.72 6.74
CA GLY A 235 11.37 -9.58 6.95
C GLY A 235 12.09 -8.99 5.75
N GLU A 236 11.49 -9.08 4.56
CA GLU A 236 12.02 -8.51 3.31
C GLU A 236 11.82 -6.99 3.19
N TYR A 237 11.22 -6.35 4.21
CA TYR A 237 10.98 -4.89 4.23
C TYR A 237 11.88 -4.22 5.28
N PRO A 238 13.22 -4.26 5.12
CA PRO A 238 14.11 -3.74 6.17
C PRO A 238 13.95 -2.24 6.43
N GLU A 239 13.69 -1.42 5.39
CA GLU A 239 13.50 0.03 5.58
C GLU A 239 12.19 0.31 6.33
N SER A 240 11.10 -0.40 6.01
CA SER A 240 9.85 -0.28 6.78
C SER A 240 10.08 -0.61 8.25
N ILE A 241 10.82 -1.69 8.52
CA ILE A 241 11.14 -2.10 9.90
C ILE A 241 11.95 -1.01 10.61
N ARG A 242 12.99 -0.50 9.95
CA ARG A 242 13.86 0.56 10.49
C ARG A 242 13.04 1.83 10.82
N HIS A 243 12.18 2.27 9.89
CA HIS A 243 11.34 3.45 10.13
C HIS A 243 10.35 3.23 11.27
N LEU A 244 9.76 2.04 11.37
CA LEU A 244 8.86 1.69 12.47
C LEU A 244 9.58 1.68 13.82
N GLU A 245 10.80 1.13 13.88
CA GLU A 245 11.60 1.10 15.11
C GLU A 245 11.91 2.53 15.59
N ILE A 246 12.31 3.41 14.66
CA ILE A 246 12.57 4.83 14.95
C ILE A 246 11.28 5.51 15.44
N ALA A 247 10.18 5.33 14.71
CA ALA A 247 8.90 5.98 15.02
C ALA A 247 8.36 5.54 16.40
N ILE A 248 8.47 4.24 16.73
CA ILE A 248 8.04 3.73 18.03
C ILE A 248 8.87 4.38 19.16
N SER A 249 10.19 4.44 18.97
CA SER A 249 11.07 5.07 19.96
C SER A 249 10.69 6.55 20.17
N GLN A 250 10.52 7.30 19.09
CA GLN A 250 10.15 8.71 19.16
C GLN A 250 8.78 8.90 19.82
N ALA A 251 7.79 8.07 19.48
CA ALA A 251 6.46 8.17 20.06
C ALA A 251 6.45 7.87 21.58
N LEU A 252 7.32 6.94 22.02
CA LEU A 252 7.52 6.67 23.44
C LEU A 252 8.15 7.88 24.14
N ASP A 253 9.20 8.46 23.56
CA ASP A 253 9.90 9.62 24.13
C ASP A 253 8.99 10.85 24.25
N TYR A 254 8.00 10.99 23.33
CA TYR A 254 7.05 12.11 23.33
C TYR A 254 5.80 11.83 24.18
N GLY A 255 5.69 10.65 24.80
CA GLY A 255 4.51 10.27 25.60
C GLY A 255 3.26 10.03 24.76
N LEU A 256 3.44 9.67 23.51
CA LEU A 256 2.37 9.37 22.53
C LEU A 256 2.13 7.86 22.40
N LEU A 257 3.03 7.07 22.98
CA LEU A 257 2.89 5.64 23.25
C LEU A 257 3.43 5.37 24.66
N GLY A 258 3.19 4.19 25.18
CA GLY A 258 3.65 3.78 26.51
C GLY A 258 2.57 3.98 27.55
N ASP A 259 2.96 4.49 28.71
CA ASP A 259 2.08 4.61 29.87
C ASP A 259 1.44 6.00 29.92
N ASN A 260 0.15 6.06 30.26
CA ASN A 260 -0.59 7.29 30.52
C ASN A 260 -0.46 8.32 29.38
N ILE A 261 -0.75 7.88 28.16
CA ILE A 261 -0.61 8.69 26.92
C ILE A 261 -1.38 10.02 27.08
N LEU A 262 -0.68 11.16 26.87
CA LEU A 262 -1.25 12.52 26.95
C LEU A 262 -2.00 12.78 28.26
N ASN A 263 -1.60 12.11 29.34
CA ASN A 263 -2.22 12.20 30.68
C ASN A 263 -3.71 11.79 30.71
N SER A 264 -4.13 10.91 29.80
CA SER A 264 -5.52 10.45 29.66
C SER A 264 -5.87 9.26 30.56
N GLY A 265 -4.87 8.63 31.20
CA GLY A 265 -5.04 7.34 31.89
C GLY A 265 -4.93 6.12 30.96
N PHE A 266 -4.94 6.33 29.64
CA PHE A 266 -4.80 5.24 28.67
C PHE A 266 -3.32 4.91 28.45
N SER A 267 -3.02 3.62 28.37
CA SER A 267 -1.66 3.11 28.08
C SER A 267 -1.72 2.17 26.88
N PHE A 268 -0.76 2.29 25.96
CA PHE A 268 -0.72 1.44 24.78
C PHE A 268 0.72 1.28 24.29
N ARG A 269 1.12 0.06 24.03
CA ARG A 269 2.46 -0.27 23.56
C ARG A 269 2.37 -1.00 22.21
N ILE A 270 3.37 -0.81 21.36
CA ILE A 270 3.43 -1.45 20.04
C ILE A 270 4.75 -2.21 19.94
N GLY A 271 4.65 -3.49 19.55
CA GLY A 271 5.81 -4.33 19.23
C GLY A 271 5.83 -4.71 17.76
N ILE A 272 7.02 -4.98 17.22
CA ILE A 272 7.18 -5.45 15.84
C ILE A 272 7.38 -6.97 15.86
N ARG A 273 6.70 -7.65 14.94
CA ARG A 273 6.87 -9.09 14.67
C ARG A 273 7.28 -9.24 13.21
N LYS A 274 8.47 -9.82 12.99
CA LYS A 274 9.02 -9.98 11.63
C LYS A 274 8.59 -11.34 11.07
N GLY A 275 7.90 -11.30 9.95
CA GLY A 275 7.51 -12.51 9.20
C GLY A 275 8.66 -13.07 8.39
N ALA A 276 8.53 -14.31 7.92
CA ALA A 276 9.54 -15.01 7.15
C ALA A 276 9.18 -15.13 5.65
N GLY A 277 8.33 -14.23 5.15
CA GLY A 277 8.05 -14.11 3.72
C GLY A 277 7.01 -15.06 3.15
N ALA A 278 6.23 -15.75 3.97
CA ALA A 278 5.19 -16.67 3.49
C ALA A 278 3.91 -15.90 3.15
N TYR A 279 3.48 -15.96 1.90
CA TYR A 279 2.24 -15.32 1.39
C TYR A 279 1.02 -15.65 2.25
N ILE A 280 0.91 -16.92 2.70
CA ILE A 280 -0.24 -17.36 3.50
C ILE A 280 -0.38 -16.59 4.82
N CYS A 281 0.71 -16.01 5.35
CA CYS A 281 0.68 -15.25 6.59
C CYS A 281 -0.03 -13.90 6.44
N GLY A 282 -0.40 -13.51 5.21
CA GLY A 282 -1.33 -12.40 4.97
C GLY A 282 -2.76 -12.73 5.39
N GLU A 283 -3.14 -14.04 5.40
CA GLU A 283 -4.44 -14.48 5.93
C GLU A 283 -4.44 -14.32 7.45
N GLU A 284 -5.48 -13.68 7.99
CA GLU A 284 -5.48 -13.17 9.38
C GLU A 284 -5.20 -14.27 10.44
N THR A 285 -5.67 -15.52 10.22
CA THR A 285 -5.45 -16.58 11.22
C THR A 285 -4.10 -17.27 11.04
N ALA A 286 -3.59 -17.37 9.80
CA ALA A 286 -2.24 -17.87 9.55
C ALA A 286 -1.18 -16.90 10.11
N LEU A 287 -1.46 -15.59 10.02
CA LEU A 287 -0.64 -14.56 10.66
C LEU A 287 -0.57 -14.80 12.18
N LEU A 288 -1.71 -15.04 12.80
CA LEU A 288 -1.77 -15.32 14.26
C LEU A 288 -0.96 -16.58 14.62
N GLU A 289 -1.11 -17.67 13.84
CA GLU A 289 -0.32 -18.88 14.05
C GLU A 289 1.18 -18.61 14.00
N SER A 290 1.60 -17.81 13.02
CA SER A 290 3.00 -17.40 12.88
C SER A 290 3.46 -16.56 14.08
N MET A 291 2.65 -15.61 14.53
CA MET A 291 2.97 -14.79 15.72
C MET A 291 3.12 -15.61 16.99
N GLU A 292 2.34 -16.67 17.09
CA GLU A 292 2.36 -17.59 18.25
C GLU A 292 3.51 -18.61 18.18
N GLY A 293 4.32 -18.57 17.10
CA GLY A 293 5.48 -19.47 16.93
C GLY A 293 5.13 -20.78 16.24
N GLY A 294 3.91 -20.88 15.74
CA GLY A 294 3.45 -22.05 15.00
C GLY A 294 3.73 -21.92 13.50
N ARG A 295 3.35 -22.95 12.76
CA ARG A 295 3.39 -22.93 11.31
C ARG A 295 2.29 -22.01 10.77
N GLY A 296 2.60 -21.14 9.81
CA GLY A 296 1.63 -20.26 9.17
C GLY A 296 0.58 -21.04 8.40
N GLU A 297 -0.50 -21.43 9.07
CA GLU A 297 -1.64 -22.17 8.48
C GLU A 297 -2.95 -21.57 8.98
N PRO A 298 -3.96 -21.40 8.10
CA PRO A 298 -5.25 -20.86 8.53
C PRO A 298 -5.93 -21.72 9.60
N ARG A 299 -6.60 -21.05 10.54
CA ARG A 299 -7.50 -21.69 11.52
C ARG A 299 -8.88 -21.90 10.90
N ILE A 300 -9.63 -22.84 11.46
CA ILE A 300 -11.04 -23.01 11.10
C ILE A 300 -11.84 -21.89 11.77
N LYS A 301 -12.71 -21.24 11.00
CA LYS A 301 -13.61 -20.18 11.49
C LYS A 301 -15.04 -20.72 11.47
N PRO A 302 -15.91 -20.45 12.44
CA PRO A 302 -15.67 -19.78 13.71
C PRO A 302 -14.86 -20.63 14.71
N PRO A 303 -14.26 -20.01 15.75
CA PRO A 303 -14.35 -18.61 16.15
C PRO A 303 -13.49 -17.69 15.28
N TYR A 304 -13.93 -16.45 15.15
CA TYR A 304 -13.19 -15.41 14.41
C TYR A 304 -12.18 -14.73 15.34
N PRO A 305 -11.10 -14.12 14.81
CA PRO A 305 -10.08 -13.45 15.64
C PRO A 305 -10.64 -12.41 16.61
N LEU A 306 -11.73 -11.72 16.23
CA LEU A 306 -12.37 -10.73 17.10
C LEU A 306 -12.97 -11.37 18.38
N GLN A 307 -13.14 -12.71 18.37
CA GLN A 307 -13.61 -13.48 19.54
C GLN A 307 -12.45 -14.25 20.18
N LYS A 308 -11.61 -14.88 19.35
CA LYS A 308 -10.51 -15.76 19.81
C LYS A 308 -9.35 -15.67 18.81
N GLY A 309 -8.53 -14.63 18.96
CA GLY A 309 -7.39 -14.30 18.11
C GLY A 309 -6.05 -14.68 18.73
N LEU A 310 -5.17 -13.69 18.86
CA LEU A 310 -3.79 -13.86 19.34
C LEU A 310 -3.80 -14.42 20.77
N TRP A 311 -3.12 -15.53 20.96
CA TRP A 311 -3.06 -16.28 22.25
C TRP A 311 -4.45 -16.56 22.83
N GLY A 312 -5.44 -16.74 21.95
CA GLY A 312 -6.81 -17.03 22.36
C GLY A 312 -7.61 -15.81 22.83
N LYS A 313 -7.09 -14.59 22.71
CA LYS A 313 -7.72 -13.36 23.17
C LYS A 313 -8.38 -12.60 22.00
N PRO A 314 -9.44 -11.81 22.25
CA PRO A 314 -10.05 -11.02 21.20
C PRO A 314 -9.01 -10.10 20.52
N THR A 315 -8.98 -10.10 19.18
CA THR A 315 -7.95 -9.40 18.44
C THR A 315 -8.55 -8.70 17.21
N VAL A 316 -8.26 -7.40 17.09
CA VAL A 316 -8.53 -6.65 15.85
C VAL A 316 -7.30 -6.82 14.93
N ILE A 317 -7.53 -7.27 13.71
CA ILE A 317 -6.50 -7.32 12.67
C ILE A 317 -6.92 -6.37 11.56
N ASN A 318 -6.11 -5.34 11.30
CA ASN A 318 -6.34 -4.39 10.21
C ASN A 318 -5.09 -4.25 9.35
N ASN A 319 -5.29 -4.11 8.05
CA ASN A 319 -4.22 -3.87 7.07
C ASN A 319 -3.66 -2.45 7.24
N VAL A 320 -2.42 -2.22 6.80
CA VAL A 320 -1.72 -0.92 6.87
C VAL A 320 -2.55 0.20 6.25
N GLU A 321 -3.01 0.03 4.99
CA GLU A 321 -3.80 1.06 4.31
C GLU A 321 -5.13 1.34 5.04
N THR A 322 -5.74 0.32 5.65
CA THR A 322 -6.93 0.52 6.47
C THR A 322 -6.64 1.46 7.64
N LEU A 323 -5.54 1.19 8.37
CA LEU A 323 -5.14 2.00 9.52
C LEU A 323 -4.78 3.43 9.11
N ALA A 324 -4.06 3.61 8.00
CA ALA A 324 -3.65 4.94 7.50
C ALA A 324 -4.83 5.87 7.22
N ASN A 325 -6.04 5.33 7.00
CA ASN A 325 -7.26 6.12 6.85
C ASN A 325 -7.83 6.65 8.18
N ILE A 326 -7.44 6.05 9.31
CA ILE A 326 -8.07 6.35 10.62
C ILE A 326 -7.79 7.80 11.06
N PRO A 327 -6.53 8.27 11.15
CA PRO A 327 -6.31 9.65 11.64
C PRO A 327 -7.04 10.72 10.79
N PRO A 328 -6.99 10.68 9.45
CA PRO A 328 -7.75 11.67 8.64
C PRO A 328 -9.25 11.64 8.89
N ILE A 329 -9.86 10.47 9.16
CA ILE A 329 -11.28 10.37 9.46
C ILE A 329 -11.59 11.13 10.77
N PHE A 330 -10.75 10.99 11.80
CA PHE A 330 -10.97 11.69 13.07
C PHE A 330 -10.69 13.19 12.98
N LEU A 331 -9.77 13.60 12.11
CA LEU A 331 -9.45 15.02 11.91
C LEU A 331 -10.54 15.77 11.12
N ASN A 332 -11.08 15.11 10.08
CA ASN A 332 -11.99 15.78 9.14
C ASN A 332 -13.45 15.38 9.32
N GLY A 333 -13.70 14.35 10.12
CA GLY A 333 -15.05 13.84 10.39
C GLY A 333 -15.49 12.74 9.42
N PRO A 334 -16.43 11.89 9.87
CA PRO A 334 -16.88 10.74 9.07
C PRO A 334 -17.58 11.12 7.78
N GLU A 335 -18.35 12.21 7.77
CA GLU A 335 -19.06 12.65 6.55
C GLU A 335 -18.09 13.13 5.46
N TRP A 336 -16.99 13.78 5.86
CA TRP A 336 -15.92 14.14 4.90
C TRP A 336 -15.43 12.91 4.15
N PHE A 337 -15.13 11.83 4.87
CA PHE A 337 -14.63 10.59 4.26
C PHE A 337 -15.71 9.90 3.40
N LYS A 338 -16.94 9.89 3.91
CA LYS A 338 -18.09 9.26 3.25
C LYS A 338 -18.42 9.92 1.91
N ASN A 339 -18.12 11.22 1.78
CA ASN A 339 -18.34 11.97 0.56
C ASN A 339 -17.24 11.79 -0.49
N ILE A 340 -16.22 10.97 -0.20
CA ILE A 340 -15.18 10.55 -1.16
C ILE A 340 -15.54 9.14 -1.62
N GLY A 341 -15.39 8.87 -2.93
CA GLY A 341 -15.64 7.54 -3.48
C GLY A 341 -17.10 7.31 -3.84
N THR A 342 -17.59 6.09 -3.64
CA THR A 342 -18.97 5.73 -3.97
C THR A 342 -19.81 5.60 -2.70
N PRO A 343 -21.15 5.69 -2.81
CA PRO A 343 -21.99 5.54 -1.61
C PRO A 343 -21.82 4.23 -0.85
N THR A 344 -21.48 3.15 -1.56
CA THR A 344 -21.29 1.81 -0.97
C THR A 344 -19.85 1.51 -0.61
N CYS A 345 -18.89 2.25 -1.20
CA CYS A 345 -17.47 2.08 -0.95
C CYS A 345 -16.83 3.47 -0.76
N PRO A 346 -17.00 4.07 0.44
CA PRO A 346 -16.43 5.40 0.70
C PRO A 346 -14.91 5.44 0.76
N GLY A 347 -14.39 6.64 0.59
CA GLY A 347 -12.97 6.95 0.74
C GLY A 347 -12.18 6.69 -0.53
N THR A 348 -10.88 6.61 -0.34
CA THR A 348 -9.92 6.37 -1.42
C THR A 348 -9.41 4.93 -1.43
N LYS A 349 -8.69 4.60 -2.49
CA LYS A 349 -7.95 3.33 -2.61
C LYS A 349 -6.58 3.61 -3.21
N VAL A 350 -5.57 3.06 -2.59
CA VAL A 350 -4.21 3.08 -3.16
C VAL A 350 -4.09 1.89 -4.12
N PHE A 351 -3.79 2.18 -5.38
CA PHE A 351 -3.51 1.17 -6.41
C PHE A 351 -2.03 1.11 -6.71
N THR A 352 -1.54 -0.09 -7.00
CA THR A 352 -0.18 -0.31 -7.50
C THR A 352 -0.27 -0.65 -9.00
N LEU A 353 0.36 0.17 -9.83
CA LEU A 353 0.38 -0.01 -11.29
C LEU A 353 1.69 -0.70 -11.69
N THR A 354 1.57 -1.87 -12.31
CA THR A 354 2.72 -2.69 -12.74
C THR A 354 2.51 -3.25 -14.16
N GLY A 355 3.53 -3.91 -14.69
CA GLY A 355 3.46 -4.58 -16.00
C GLY A 355 3.80 -3.66 -17.16
N ASN A 356 2.99 -3.72 -18.21
CA ASN A 356 3.27 -3.05 -19.49
C ASN A 356 2.70 -1.62 -19.58
N VAL A 357 2.46 -0.98 -18.44
CA VAL A 357 1.97 0.42 -18.35
C VAL A 357 3.19 1.38 -18.31
N ILE A 358 3.04 2.58 -18.87
CA ILE A 358 4.15 3.54 -18.98
C ILE A 358 4.59 4.03 -17.60
N ASN A 359 3.65 4.53 -16.79
CA ASN A 359 3.92 5.05 -15.45
C ASN A 359 3.66 3.96 -14.42
N LEU A 360 4.72 3.41 -13.87
CA LEU A 360 4.68 2.40 -12.81
C LEU A 360 4.65 3.10 -11.44
N GLY A 361 4.04 2.47 -10.44
CA GLY A 361 4.09 2.98 -9.07
C GLY A 361 2.73 3.01 -8.37
N LEU A 362 2.62 3.84 -7.32
CA LEU A 362 1.39 4.01 -6.54
C LEU A 362 0.55 5.17 -7.06
N ILE A 363 -0.76 5.01 -6.97
CA ILE A 363 -1.68 6.13 -7.14
C ILE A 363 -2.83 5.97 -6.15
N GLU A 364 -3.22 7.08 -5.50
CA GLU A 364 -4.38 7.08 -4.61
C GLU A 364 -5.52 7.88 -5.25
N VAL A 365 -6.66 7.22 -5.43
CA VAL A 365 -7.84 7.81 -6.09
C VAL A 365 -9.10 7.48 -5.32
N PRO A 366 -10.19 8.24 -5.51
CA PRO A 366 -11.49 7.87 -4.94
C PRO A 366 -11.92 6.47 -5.41
N MET A 367 -12.55 5.72 -4.52
CA MET A 367 -13.18 4.46 -4.90
C MET A 367 -14.18 4.71 -6.03
N GLY A 368 -14.22 3.80 -7.00
CA GLY A 368 -15.08 3.95 -8.17
C GLY A 368 -14.41 4.58 -9.39
N THR A 369 -13.18 5.07 -9.24
CA THR A 369 -12.37 5.47 -10.41
C THR A 369 -12.30 4.29 -11.38
N THR A 370 -12.48 4.53 -12.67
CA THR A 370 -12.55 3.46 -13.67
C THR A 370 -11.18 2.87 -13.99
N LEU A 371 -11.20 1.62 -14.44
CA LEU A 371 -9.98 0.96 -14.88
C LEU A 371 -9.32 1.72 -16.05
N ARG A 372 -10.13 2.35 -16.92
CA ARG A 372 -9.63 3.19 -18.03
C ARG A 372 -8.81 4.37 -17.51
N GLU A 373 -9.33 5.07 -16.52
CA GLU A 373 -8.62 6.22 -15.91
C GLU A 373 -7.30 5.77 -15.29
N LEU A 374 -7.31 4.63 -14.59
CA LEU A 374 -6.10 4.11 -13.95
C LEU A 374 -5.04 3.69 -14.97
N VAL A 375 -5.41 3.00 -16.05
CA VAL A 375 -4.46 2.50 -17.05
C VAL A 375 -3.96 3.62 -17.97
N TYR A 376 -4.88 4.44 -18.49
CA TYR A 376 -4.54 5.39 -19.55
C TYR A 376 -4.23 6.80 -19.06
N GLN A 377 -4.93 7.28 -18.03
CA GLN A 377 -4.63 8.62 -17.50
C GLN A 377 -3.49 8.54 -16.49
N ALA A 378 -3.66 7.77 -15.40
CA ALA A 378 -2.60 7.62 -14.40
C ALA A 378 -1.39 6.88 -14.96
N GLY A 379 -1.63 5.72 -15.56
CA GLY A 379 -0.59 4.84 -16.09
C GLY A 379 0.05 5.35 -17.38
N GLY A 380 -0.55 6.35 -18.03
CA GLY A 380 -0.02 6.91 -19.29
C GLY A 380 -0.22 6.01 -20.51
N GLY A 381 -0.97 4.92 -20.36
CA GLY A 381 -1.23 3.96 -21.45
C GLY A 381 -0.22 2.83 -21.51
N ILE A 382 -0.30 2.07 -22.59
CA ILE A 382 0.49 0.84 -22.77
C ILE A 382 1.85 1.20 -23.36
N LYS A 383 2.91 0.59 -22.83
CA LYS A 383 4.29 0.79 -23.31
C LYS A 383 4.40 0.48 -24.83
N ASN A 384 5.24 1.25 -25.49
CA ASN A 384 5.60 1.06 -26.90
C ASN A 384 4.41 1.12 -27.87
N GLY A 385 3.29 1.74 -27.46
CA GLY A 385 2.09 1.85 -28.31
C GLY A 385 1.41 0.52 -28.61
N ARG A 386 1.63 -0.49 -27.78
CA ARG A 386 1.03 -1.82 -27.93
C ARG A 386 -0.45 -1.82 -27.56
N GLY A 387 -1.15 -2.87 -27.97
CA GLY A 387 -2.54 -3.08 -27.59
C GLY A 387 -2.65 -3.66 -26.19
N LEU A 388 -3.68 -3.24 -25.45
CA LEU A 388 -3.99 -3.85 -24.16
C LEU A 388 -4.57 -5.25 -24.40
N LYS A 389 -4.00 -6.26 -23.74
CA LYS A 389 -4.58 -7.62 -23.74
C LYS A 389 -5.56 -7.78 -22.57
N LEU A 390 -5.09 -7.51 -21.35
CA LEU A 390 -5.92 -7.58 -20.15
C LEU A 390 -5.25 -6.80 -19.00
N VAL A 391 -6.03 -6.54 -17.95
CA VAL A 391 -5.49 -6.04 -16.67
C VAL A 391 -5.84 -7.06 -15.59
N GLN A 392 -4.83 -7.54 -14.90
CA GLN A 392 -4.99 -8.35 -13.69
C GLN A 392 -5.31 -7.41 -12.54
N THR A 393 -6.45 -7.60 -11.88
CA THR A 393 -6.87 -6.79 -10.73
C THR A 393 -6.78 -7.59 -9.44
N GLY A 394 -6.34 -6.96 -8.37
CA GLY A 394 -6.25 -7.59 -7.05
C GLY A 394 -5.15 -8.64 -6.93
N GLY A 395 -4.20 -8.63 -7.87
CA GLY A 395 -3.13 -9.62 -7.93
C GLY A 395 -3.60 -10.98 -8.45
N PRO A 396 -2.72 -12.00 -8.45
CA PRO A 396 -3.09 -13.37 -8.92
C PRO A 396 -4.34 -13.95 -8.26
N SER A 397 -4.63 -13.55 -7.01
CA SER A 397 -5.82 -14.01 -6.29
C SER A 397 -7.12 -13.34 -6.74
N GLY A 398 -7.03 -12.26 -7.52
CA GLY A 398 -8.18 -11.52 -8.05
C GLY A 398 -8.69 -12.09 -9.37
N GLY A 399 -8.92 -11.21 -10.33
CA GLY A 399 -9.43 -11.62 -11.64
C GLY A 399 -8.75 -10.87 -12.77
N THR A 400 -9.23 -11.08 -13.99
CA THR A 400 -8.71 -10.38 -15.17
C THR A 400 -9.83 -9.59 -15.84
N MET A 401 -9.50 -8.38 -16.28
CA MET A 401 -10.43 -7.48 -16.97
C MET A 401 -9.92 -7.27 -18.40
N THR A 402 -10.77 -7.56 -19.37
CA THR A 402 -10.47 -7.40 -20.80
C THR A 402 -10.73 -5.93 -21.24
N PRO A 403 -10.25 -5.51 -22.42
CA PRO A 403 -10.41 -4.12 -22.85
C PRO A 403 -11.84 -3.59 -22.90
N ASP A 404 -12.82 -4.47 -23.11
CA ASP A 404 -14.24 -4.09 -23.09
C ASP A 404 -14.77 -3.74 -21.69
N LEU A 405 -14.01 -4.07 -20.63
CA LEU A 405 -14.37 -3.81 -19.23
C LEU A 405 -13.63 -2.61 -18.64
N LEU A 406 -12.96 -1.81 -19.46
CA LEU A 406 -12.16 -0.68 -18.98
C LEU A 406 -12.97 0.41 -18.24
N ASP A 407 -14.26 0.52 -18.56
CA ASP A 407 -15.11 1.56 -17.94
C ASP A 407 -15.81 1.07 -16.66
N VAL A 408 -15.45 -0.12 -16.18
CA VAL A 408 -15.97 -0.65 -14.91
C VAL A 408 -15.36 0.13 -13.73
N PRO A 409 -16.19 0.64 -12.81
CA PRO A 409 -15.68 1.31 -11.61
C PRO A 409 -14.96 0.34 -10.68
N MET A 410 -13.80 0.76 -10.19
CA MET A 410 -12.98 -0.07 -9.29
C MET A 410 -13.50 0.06 -7.86
N ALA A 411 -14.38 -0.86 -7.46
CA ALA A 411 -15.00 -0.88 -6.14
C ALA A 411 -15.27 -2.32 -5.69
N PHE A 412 -15.39 -2.51 -4.36
CA PHE A 412 -15.58 -3.85 -3.76
C PHE A 412 -16.89 -4.51 -4.16
N ASP A 413 -17.93 -3.74 -4.41
CA ASP A 413 -19.25 -4.27 -4.77
C ASP A 413 -19.46 -4.41 -6.29
N THR A 414 -18.60 -3.79 -7.08
CA THR A 414 -18.71 -3.78 -8.55
C THR A 414 -17.97 -4.97 -9.17
N LEU A 415 -16.69 -5.14 -8.84
CA LEU A 415 -15.83 -6.12 -9.50
C LEU A 415 -16.31 -7.57 -9.39
N PRO A 416 -16.92 -8.02 -8.27
CA PRO A 416 -17.44 -9.39 -8.22
C PRO A 416 -18.49 -9.72 -9.30
N ARG A 417 -19.19 -8.73 -9.82
CA ARG A 417 -20.16 -8.91 -10.92
C ARG A 417 -19.47 -9.33 -12.22
N TYR A 418 -18.18 -9.04 -12.34
CA TYR A 418 -17.34 -9.36 -13.50
C TYR A 418 -16.36 -10.50 -13.18
N GLN A 419 -16.64 -11.28 -12.13
CA GLN A 419 -15.79 -12.40 -11.68
C GLN A 419 -14.36 -11.93 -11.37
N SER A 420 -14.24 -10.71 -10.87
CA SER A 420 -12.97 -10.10 -10.51
C SER A 420 -13.02 -9.58 -9.08
N ALA A 421 -11.91 -9.10 -8.58
CA ALA A 421 -11.82 -8.57 -7.21
C ALA A 421 -10.88 -7.37 -7.17
N LEU A 422 -11.22 -6.43 -6.29
CA LEU A 422 -10.34 -5.28 -6.01
C LEU A 422 -9.06 -5.73 -5.32
N GLY A 423 -9.19 -6.73 -4.44
CA GLY A 423 -8.08 -7.25 -3.66
C GLY A 423 -7.40 -6.14 -2.86
N SER A 424 -6.09 -6.21 -2.76
CA SER A 424 -5.27 -5.18 -2.10
C SER A 424 -5.04 -3.94 -2.97
N GLY A 425 -5.46 -3.97 -4.25
CA GLY A 425 -5.30 -2.84 -5.18
C GLY A 425 -4.19 -3.02 -6.21
N ALA A 426 -3.67 -4.24 -6.37
CA ALA A 426 -2.70 -4.52 -7.42
C ALA A 426 -3.36 -4.46 -8.80
N LEU A 427 -2.72 -3.75 -9.74
CA LEU A 427 -3.13 -3.69 -11.15
C LEU A 427 -1.90 -4.02 -12.00
N THR A 428 -1.92 -5.20 -12.64
CA THR A 428 -0.86 -5.60 -13.56
C THR A 428 -1.39 -5.53 -14.98
N VAL A 429 -0.86 -4.58 -15.74
CA VAL A 429 -1.28 -4.31 -17.13
C VAL A 429 -0.48 -5.21 -18.06
N ILE A 430 -1.16 -5.93 -18.94
CA ILE A 430 -0.57 -6.93 -19.82
C ILE A 430 -0.91 -6.59 -21.28
N ASP A 431 0.12 -6.45 -22.11
CA ASP A 431 -0.04 -6.08 -23.50
C ASP A 431 -0.25 -7.32 -24.41
N ASP A 432 -0.49 -7.06 -25.69
CA ASP A 432 -0.85 -8.08 -26.69
C ASP A 432 0.28 -9.04 -27.04
N THR A 433 1.51 -8.81 -26.60
CA THR A 433 2.66 -9.70 -26.88
C THR A 433 2.70 -10.94 -25.99
N HIS A 434 1.97 -10.94 -24.88
CA HIS A 434 2.04 -12.02 -23.90
C HIS A 434 1.02 -13.13 -24.17
N CYS A 435 1.41 -14.35 -23.89
CA CYS A 435 0.53 -15.52 -23.99
C CYS A 435 -0.30 -15.66 -22.71
N ILE A 436 -1.63 -15.74 -22.84
CA ILE A 436 -2.54 -15.88 -21.70
C ILE A 436 -2.25 -17.16 -20.91
N VAL A 437 -1.93 -18.26 -21.61
CA VAL A 437 -1.66 -19.56 -20.95
C VAL A 437 -0.43 -19.44 -20.05
N ASP A 438 0.62 -18.76 -20.52
CA ASP A 438 1.84 -18.57 -19.74
C ASP A 438 1.59 -17.67 -18.53
N ILE A 439 0.76 -16.63 -18.67
CA ILE A 439 0.37 -15.75 -17.57
C ILE A 439 -0.36 -16.57 -16.49
N VAL A 440 -1.36 -17.34 -16.89
CA VAL A 440 -2.15 -18.17 -15.95
C VAL A 440 -1.23 -19.22 -15.30
N LYS A 441 -0.31 -19.80 -16.08
CA LYS A 441 0.68 -20.75 -15.54
C LYS A 441 1.52 -20.10 -14.43
N ASN A 442 2.04 -18.90 -14.68
CA ASN A 442 2.83 -18.16 -13.67
C ASN A 442 2.04 -17.93 -12.39
N PHE A 443 0.75 -17.57 -12.50
CA PHE A 443 -0.10 -17.40 -11.31
C PHE A 443 -0.28 -18.72 -10.57
N CYS A 444 -0.50 -19.83 -11.30
CA CYS A 444 -0.68 -21.15 -10.68
C CYS A 444 0.62 -21.65 -10.05
N GLU A 445 1.77 -21.36 -10.66
CA GLU A 445 3.09 -21.68 -10.08
C GLU A 445 3.29 -20.92 -8.75
N PHE A 446 2.91 -19.63 -8.73
CA PHE A 446 2.96 -18.85 -7.49
C PHE A 446 2.12 -19.52 -6.39
N PHE A 447 0.86 -19.90 -6.69
CA PHE A 447 -0.01 -20.55 -5.70
C PHE A 447 0.51 -21.93 -5.28
N LEU A 448 1.11 -22.66 -6.21
CA LEU A 448 1.74 -23.96 -5.92
C LEU A 448 2.89 -23.78 -4.92
N HIS A 449 3.74 -22.78 -5.17
CA HIS A 449 4.92 -22.48 -4.34
C HIS A 449 4.51 -21.97 -2.94
N GLU A 450 3.49 -21.12 -2.88
CA GLU A 450 3.06 -20.45 -1.63
C GLU A 450 2.02 -21.26 -0.83
N SER A 451 1.58 -22.41 -1.34
CA SER A 451 0.61 -23.25 -0.62
C SER A 451 1.16 -23.69 0.74
N CYS A 452 0.41 -23.45 1.82
CA CYS A 452 0.78 -23.96 3.15
C CYS A 452 0.69 -25.49 3.24
N GLY A 453 0.02 -26.13 2.26
CA GLY A 453 -0.08 -27.60 2.18
C GLY A 453 -1.15 -28.24 3.06
N LYS A 454 -1.94 -27.43 3.80
CA LYS A 454 -2.93 -27.94 4.74
C LYS A 454 -4.07 -28.68 4.04
N CYS A 455 -4.66 -28.06 3.01
CA CYS A 455 -5.85 -28.59 2.33
C CYS A 455 -5.46 -29.42 1.09
N THR A 456 -5.95 -30.64 0.97
CA THR A 456 -5.66 -31.53 -0.17
C THR A 456 -5.98 -30.89 -1.53
N PRO A 457 -7.16 -30.24 -1.72
CA PRO A 457 -7.43 -29.59 -3.02
C PRO A 457 -6.39 -28.53 -3.40
N CYS A 458 -5.93 -27.73 -2.47
CA CYS A 458 -4.89 -26.73 -2.71
C CYS A 458 -3.53 -27.40 -2.99
N ARG A 459 -3.09 -28.29 -2.10
CA ARG A 459 -1.77 -28.94 -2.16
C ARG A 459 -1.60 -29.76 -3.43
N ILE A 460 -2.61 -30.56 -3.81
CA ILE A 460 -2.54 -31.45 -4.98
C ILE A 460 -3.11 -30.78 -6.21
N GLY A 461 -4.20 -30.04 -6.08
CA GLY A 461 -4.89 -29.37 -7.19
C GLY A 461 -4.01 -28.37 -7.93
N ASN A 462 -3.31 -27.49 -7.18
CA ASN A 462 -2.41 -26.51 -7.81
C ASN A 462 -1.32 -27.23 -8.63
N LYS A 463 -0.75 -28.32 -8.11
CA LYS A 463 0.26 -29.11 -8.83
C LYS A 463 -0.31 -29.64 -10.16
N ARG A 464 -1.52 -30.24 -10.11
CA ARG A 464 -2.16 -30.78 -11.30
C ARG A 464 -2.47 -29.69 -12.33
N ILE A 465 -2.92 -28.52 -11.86
CA ILE A 465 -3.21 -27.38 -12.75
C ILE A 465 -1.92 -26.93 -13.46
N VAL A 466 -0.82 -26.76 -12.73
CA VAL A 466 0.46 -26.36 -13.32
C VAL A 466 0.90 -27.39 -14.38
N GLU A 467 0.86 -28.69 -14.05
CA GLU A 467 1.21 -29.77 -15.00
C GLU A 467 0.35 -29.73 -16.28
N MET A 468 -0.95 -29.42 -16.14
CA MET A 468 -1.83 -29.30 -17.30
C MET A 468 -1.48 -28.09 -18.16
N LEU A 469 -1.21 -26.94 -17.51
CA LEU A 469 -0.83 -25.70 -18.21
C LEU A 469 0.52 -25.86 -18.92
N GLU A 470 1.47 -26.55 -18.30
CA GLU A 470 2.75 -26.89 -18.93
C GLU A 470 2.52 -27.69 -20.22
N ARG A 471 1.70 -28.74 -20.16
CA ARG A 471 1.40 -29.54 -21.36
C ARG A 471 0.75 -28.72 -22.47
N ILE A 472 -0.13 -27.78 -22.10
CA ILE A 472 -0.77 -26.88 -23.08
C ILE A 472 0.29 -25.95 -23.69
N SER A 473 1.15 -25.35 -22.91
CA SER A 473 2.22 -24.47 -23.39
C SER A 473 3.19 -25.23 -24.32
N TRP A 474 3.59 -26.42 -23.93
CA TRP A 474 4.46 -27.29 -24.75
C TRP A 474 3.77 -27.80 -26.02
N UNK A 475 2.68 -28.08 -25.81
CA UNK A 475 1.91 -28.56 -26.92
C UNK A 475 1.43 -27.46 -27.85
N UNK A 476 1.56 -26.46 -27.34
CA UNK A 476 1.28 -25.32 -28.13
C UNK A 476 2.17 -25.11 -29.31
N UNK A 477 3.07 -25.58 -29.14
CA UNK A 477 3.91 -25.59 -30.26
C UNK A 477 3.45 -26.60 -31.32
N UNK A 478 2.94 -27.41 -30.88
CA UNK A 478 2.43 -28.37 -31.74
C UNK A 478 0.92 -28.29 -31.89
N UNK A 479 0.56 -27.80 -30.91
CA UNK A 479 -0.80 -27.82 -30.92
C UNK A 479 -1.41 -26.49 -31.26
N GLN A 480 -0.75 -25.54 -31.38
CA GLN A 480 -1.34 -24.29 -31.78
C GLN A 480 -2.48 -24.44 -32.79
N LYS A 481 -2.31 -25.33 -33.69
CA LYS A 481 -3.36 -25.63 -34.67
C LYS A 481 -4.55 -26.40 -34.09
N ASN A 482 -4.33 -27.28 -33.13
CA ASN A 482 -5.38 -28.18 -32.63
C ASN A 482 -6.21 -27.55 -31.49
N VAL A 483 -5.60 -26.71 -30.65
CA VAL A 483 -6.32 -26.01 -29.57
C VAL A 483 -7.27 -24.94 -30.15
N LEU A 484 -6.82 -24.24 -31.20
CA LEU A 484 -7.70 -23.26 -31.88
C LEU A 484 -8.89 -23.99 -32.57
N LEU A 485 -8.68 -25.19 -33.08
CA LEU A 485 -9.76 -26.00 -33.65
C LEU A 485 -10.74 -26.52 -32.59
N TRP A 486 -10.24 -26.86 -31.41
CA TRP A 486 -11.10 -27.36 -30.33
C TRP A 486 -11.95 -26.22 -29.72
N ILE A 487 -11.36 -25.04 -29.55
CA ILE A 487 -12.07 -23.85 -29.07
C ILE A 487 -13.11 -23.37 -30.09
N GLY A 488 -12.79 -23.48 -31.39
CA GLY A 488 -13.68 -23.09 -32.49
C GLY A 488 -14.82 -24.05 -32.77
N SER A 489 -14.70 -25.33 -32.39
CA SER A 489 -15.72 -26.35 -32.68
C SER A 489 -16.73 -26.56 -31.56
N SER A 490 -16.44 -26.10 -30.33
CA SER A 490 -17.42 -26.12 -29.26
C SER A 490 -18.18 -24.76 -29.21
N GLY A 491 -19.11 -24.63 -30.16
CA GLY A 491 -19.92 -23.41 -30.31
C GLY A 491 -20.84 -23.12 -29.10
N SER A 492 -20.28 -22.99 -27.91
CA SER A 492 -21.06 -22.66 -26.74
C SER A 492 -20.18 -22.14 -25.59
N LYS A 493 -20.41 -20.90 -25.26
CA LYS A 493 -20.03 -20.16 -24.05
C LYS A 493 -18.51 -19.95 -23.85
N PRO A 494 -18.10 -18.74 -23.52
CA PRO A 494 -16.71 -18.46 -23.17
C PRO A 494 -16.30 -19.33 -21.97
N ILE A 495 -15.08 -19.83 -22.03
CA ILE A 495 -14.50 -20.57 -20.92
C ILE A 495 -14.46 -19.62 -19.72
N THR A 496 -15.34 -19.85 -18.77
CA THR A 496 -15.28 -19.20 -17.47
C THR A 496 -13.90 -19.51 -16.91
N PRO A 497 -13.09 -18.52 -16.56
CA PRO A 497 -11.78 -18.81 -15.97
C PRO A 497 -11.98 -19.74 -14.76
N MET A 498 -11.15 -20.75 -14.66
CA MET A 498 -11.19 -21.75 -13.58
C MET A 498 -10.93 -21.16 -12.19
N LEU A 499 -10.90 -19.84 -12.08
CA LEU A 499 -10.73 -19.11 -10.82
C LEU A 499 -11.97 -19.18 -9.90
N GLY A 500 -13.08 -19.75 -10.38
CA GLY A 500 -14.27 -20.00 -9.55
C GLY A 500 -14.18 -21.21 -8.62
N LEU A 501 -13.03 -21.92 -8.60
CA LEU A 501 -12.87 -23.12 -7.78
C LEU A 501 -12.29 -22.88 -6.38
N PHE A 502 -11.97 -21.63 -6.04
CA PHE A 502 -11.54 -21.32 -4.69
C PHE A 502 -12.77 -20.84 -3.91
N PRO A 503 -13.12 -21.48 -2.81
CA PRO A 503 -14.26 -21.05 -2.01
C PRO A 503 -14.04 -19.63 -1.51
N ARG A 504 -15.07 -18.80 -1.62
CA ARG A 504 -15.08 -17.45 -1.04
C ARG A 504 -14.84 -17.59 0.46
N GLY A 505 -13.75 -17.06 0.95
CA GLY A 505 -13.55 -17.01 2.39
C GLY A 505 -12.22 -17.51 2.92
N ILE A 506 -11.13 -17.24 2.23
CA ILE A 506 -9.81 -17.34 2.85
C ILE A 506 -9.18 -15.94 2.83
#